data_3e90a0a10361c86d5cb8555fc2c405ac
#
_entry.id   3e90a0a10361c86d5cb8555fc2c405ac
#
_cell.length_a   1.000
_cell.length_b   1.000
_cell.length_c   1.000
_cell.angle_alpha   90.00
_cell.angle_beta   90.00
_cell.angle_gamma   90.00
#
_symmetry.space_group_name_H-M   'P 1'
#
loop_
_entity.id
_entity.type
_entity.pdbx_description
1 polymer ?
#
loop_
_entity_poly.entity_id
_entity_poly.type
_entity_poly.pdbx_seq_one_letter_code
_entity_poly.pdbx_strand_id
1 'polypeptide(L)'
;MALVNCKECSAEVSDKALDCPKCGANLRKTKRTTFGKLIKWSFIGFNILMLLWMIVGIGGAAETIDTAGSSAEKAGAAIGTGIGAMMIIFIWVAGDVILGLMTLLTRAKK
;
A
#
# COMPACT_ATOMS: atom_id res chain seq x y z
N MET A 1 11.76 37.63 -2.61
CA MET A 1 12.31 36.26 -2.52
C MET A 1 13.48 36.28 -1.52
N ALA A 2 13.38 35.48 -0.48
CA ALA A 2 14.47 35.37 0.47
C ALA A 2 15.55 34.43 -0.07
N LEU A 3 16.79 34.86 -0.07
CA LEU A 3 17.94 34.02 -0.34
C LEU A 3 18.52 33.53 0.98
N VAL A 4 18.89 32.26 1.04
CA VAL A 4 19.54 31.66 2.19
C VAL A 4 20.88 31.08 1.80
N ASN A 5 21.82 31.04 2.73
CA ASN A 5 23.13 30.47 2.48
C ASN A 5 23.09 28.96 2.66
N CYS A 6 23.70 28.24 1.72
CA CYS A 6 23.88 26.80 1.84
C CYS A 6 24.78 26.50 3.04
N LYS A 7 24.42 25.51 3.86
CA LYS A 7 25.22 25.13 5.03
C LYS A 7 26.53 24.44 4.67
N GLU A 8 26.65 23.92 3.46
CA GLU A 8 27.82 23.16 3.01
C GLU A 8 28.80 23.99 2.18
N CYS A 9 28.31 24.72 1.19
CA CYS A 9 29.16 25.52 0.29
C CYS A 9 29.03 27.02 0.45
N SER A 10 28.19 27.52 1.37
CA SER A 10 27.92 28.93 1.64
C SER A 10 27.42 29.74 0.42
N ALA A 11 26.95 29.07 -0.62
CA ALA A 11 26.37 29.73 -1.79
C ALA A 11 24.97 30.26 -1.47
N GLU A 12 24.65 31.43 -2.00
CA GLU A 12 23.32 31.99 -1.93
C GLU A 12 22.36 31.18 -2.81
N VAL A 13 21.31 30.63 -2.19
CA VAL A 13 20.28 29.82 -2.86
C VAL A 13 18.90 30.30 -2.42
N SER A 14 17.89 30.05 -3.25
CA SER A 14 16.51 30.34 -2.89
C SER A 14 16.09 29.54 -1.65
N ASP A 15 15.33 30.16 -0.75
CA ASP A 15 14.75 29.48 0.43
C ASP A 15 13.79 28.35 0.05
N LYS A 16 13.23 28.40 -1.18
CA LYS A 16 12.36 27.34 -1.74
C LYS A 16 13.13 26.23 -2.46
N ALA A 17 14.43 26.37 -2.67
CA ALA A 17 15.24 25.36 -3.35
C ALA A 17 15.31 24.09 -2.52
N LEU A 18 15.11 22.95 -3.17
CA LEU A 18 15.22 21.64 -2.55
C LEU A 18 16.67 21.19 -2.44
N ASP A 19 17.44 21.44 -3.50
CA ASP A 19 18.85 21.06 -3.59
C ASP A 19 19.68 22.30 -3.94
N CYS A 20 20.92 22.32 -3.46
CA CYS A 20 21.87 23.37 -3.82
C CYS A 20 22.39 23.15 -5.24
N PRO A 21 22.27 24.14 -6.17
CA PRO A 21 22.76 23.97 -7.52
C PRO A 21 24.28 23.91 -7.66
N LYS A 22 25.01 24.35 -6.63
CA LYS A 22 26.49 24.36 -6.65
C LYS A 22 27.12 23.09 -6.08
N CYS A 23 26.61 22.58 -4.96
CA CYS A 23 27.18 21.41 -4.28
C CYS A 23 26.26 20.17 -4.27
N GLY A 24 25.00 20.31 -4.69
CA GLY A 24 24.05 19.21 -4.68
C GLY A 24 23.53 18.79 -3.31
N ALA A 25 23.84 19.55 -2.26
CA ALA A 25 23.37 19.24 -0.92
C ALA A 25 21.85 19.44 -0.79
N ASN A 26 21.18 18.50 -0.14
CA ASN A 26 19.76 18.61 0.13
C ASN A 26 19.50 19.69 1.19
N LEU A 27 18.89 20.79 0.80
CA LEU A 27 18.55 21.92 1.66
C LEU A 27 17.24 21.72 2.39
N ARG A 28 16.31 21.01 1.78
CA ARG A 28 14.99 20.75 2.30
C ARG A 28 14.61 19.30 2.13
N LYS A 29 14.16 18.67 3.21
CA LYS A 29 13.55 17.33 3.10
C LYS A 29 12.18 17.46 2.47
N THR A 30 11.96 16.72 1.39
CA THR A 30 10.64 16.59 0.77
C THR A 30 9.71 15.86 1.73
N LYS A 31 8.67 16.53 2.19
CA LYS A 31 7.63 15.94 3.02
C LYS A 31 6.50 15.45 2.13
N ARG A 32 6.02 14.23 2.34
CA ARG A 32 4.78 13.78 1.72
C ARG A 32 3.63 14.68 2.15
N THR A 33 2.76 14.99 1.21
CA THR A 33 1.50 15.68 1.50
C THR A 33 0.66 14.83 2.46
N THR A 34 -0.23 15.45 3.22
CA THR A 34 -1.16 14.75 4.11
C THR A 34 -1.98 13.68 3.37
N PHE A 35 -2.39 14.00 2.13
CA PHE A 35 -3.08 13.07 1.24
C PHE A 35 -2.22 11.84 0.90
N GLY A 36 -0.93 12.01 0.61
CA GLY A 36 -0.02 10.90 0.35
C GLY A 36 0.22 10.01 1.58
N LYS A 37 0.21 10.59 2.78
CA LYS A 37 0.25 9.82 4.03
C LYS A 37 -1.01 9.00 4.23
N LEU A 38 -2.17 9.58 3.96
CA LEU A 38 -3.47 8.92 4.07
C LEU A 38 -3.54 7.71 3.14
N ILE A 39 -3.13 7.86 1.87
CA ILE A 39 -3.10 6.77 0.89
C ILE A 39 -2.16 5.64 1.36
N LYS A 40 -0.98 5.97 1.88
CA LYS A 40 -0.04 4.98 2.42
C LYS A 40 -0.66 4.19 3.57
N TRP A 41 -1.32 4.85 4.51
CA TRP A 41 -1.98 4.20 5.63
C TRP A 41 -3.18 3.36 5.19
N SER A 42 -3.94 3.84 4.21
CA SER A 42 -5.04 3.08 3.59
C SER A 42 -4.53 1.81 2.92
N PHE A 43 -3.40 1.88 2.22
CA PHE A 43 -2.76 0.72 1.60
C PHE A 43 -2.37 -0.33 2.64
N ILE A 44 -1.72 0.07 3.72
CA ILE A 44 -1.33 -0.82 4.82
C ILE A 44 -2.56 -1.43 5.49
N GLY A 45 -3.56 -0.61 5.82
CA GLY A 45 -4.81 -1.06 6.44
C GLY A 45 -5.59 -2.03 5.57
N PHE A 46 -5.66 -1.77 4.27
CA PHE A 46 -6.29 -2.67 3.29
C PHE A 46 -5.61 -4.05 3.27
N ASN A 47 -4.29 -4.08 3.23
CA ASN A 47 -3.54 -5.34 3.23
C ASN A 47 -3.74 -6.14 4.51
N ILE A 48 -3.71 -5.49 5.67
CA ILE A 48 -3.97 -6.13 6.97
C ILE A 48 -5.40 -6.69 7.01
N LEU A 49 -6.39 -5.90 6.57
CA LEU A 49 -7.78 -6.33 6.52
C LEU A 49 -7.98 -7.55 5.63
N MET A 50 -7.39 -7.54 4.43
CA MET A 50 -7.48 -8.65 3.49
C MET A 50 -6.81 -9.92 4.01
N LEU A 51 -5.66 -9.77 4.67
CA LEU A 51 -4.96 -10.89 5.31
C LEU A 51 -5.82 -11.52 6.42
N LEU A 52 -6.40 -10.71 7.30
CA LEU A 52 -7.29 -11.18 8.35
C LEU A 52 -8.51 -11.87 7.77
N TRP A 53 -9.12 -11.28 6.75
CA TRP A 53 -10.28 -11.87 6.08
C TRP A 53 -9.95 -13.21 5.46
N MET A 54 -8.78 -13.33 4.83
CA MET A 54 -8.31 -14.59 4.25
C MET A 54 -8.11 -15.68 5.31
N ILE A 55 -7.48 -15.34 6.44
CA ILE A 55 -7.26 -16.28 7.55
C ILE A 55 -8.60 -16.77 8.12
N VAL A 56 -9.53 -15.86 8.40
CA VAL A 56 -10.85 -16.20 8.94
C VAL A 56 -11.67 -16.99 7.92
N GLY A 57 -11.61 -16.59 6.63
CA GLY A 57 -12.34 -17.26 5.55
C GLY A 57 -11.87 -18.69 5.32
N ILE A 58 -10.57 -18.91 5.29
CA ILE A 58 -9.99 -20.27 5.13
C ILE A 58 -10.29 -21.13 6.35
N GLY A 59 -10.18 -20.58 7.57
CA GLY A 59 -10.51 -21.27 8.80
C GLY A 59 -11.96 -21.73 8.85
N GLY A 60 -12.90 -20.83 8.56
CA GLY A 60 -14.33 -21.16 8.52
C GLY A 60 -14.68 -22.14 7.41
N ALA A 61 -14.02 -22.05 6.25
CA ALA A 61 -14.22 -22.97 5.15
C ALA A 61 -13.70 -24.39 5.47
N ALA A 62 -12.56 -24.50 6.13
CA ALA A 62 -12.03 -25.80 6.58
C ALA A 62 -13.00 -26.51 7.54
N GLU A 63 -13.55 -25.77 8.49
CA GLU A 63 -14.54 -26.29 9.44
C GLU A 63 -15.82 -26.76 8.72
N THR A 64 -16.29 -26.02 7.71
CA THR A 64 -17.47 -26.41 6.92
C THR A 64 -17.21 -27.69 6.11
N ILE A 65 -16.01 -27.89 5.59
CA ILE A 65 -15.61 -29.08 4.84
C ILE A 65 -15.56 -30.30 5.78
N ASP A 66 -15.03 -30.13 6.99
CA ASP A 66 -14.90 -31.20 7.98
C ASP A 66 -16.26 -31.64 8.53
N THR A 67 -17.22 -30.73 8.66
CA THR A 67 -18.56 -31.01 9.17
C THR A 67 -19.54 -31.49 8.08
N ALA A 68 -19.15 -31.45 6.81
CA ALA A 68 -20.00 -31.91 5.70
C ALA A 68 -20.28 -33.42 5.78
N GLY A 69 -21.54 -33.80 5.66
CA GLY A 69 -22.00 -35.17 5.89
C GLY A 69 -21.79 -36.14 4.72
N SER A 70 -21.63 -35.64 3.49
CA SER A 70 -21.49 -36.48 2.29
C SER A 70 -20.30 -36.05 1.43
N SER A 71 -19.83 -36.98 0.56
CA SER A 71 -18.74 -36.68 -0.39
C SER A 71 -19.09 -35.56 -1.37
N ALA A 72 -20.38 -35.51 -1.79
CA ALA A 72 -20.87 -34.45 -2.68
C ALA A 72 -20.86 -33.07 -1.99
N GLU A 73 -21.27 -33.01 -0.74
CA GLU A 73 -21.21 -31.77 0.05
C GLU A 73 -19.78 -31.30 0.28
N LYS A 74 -18.87 -32.21 0.59
CA LYS A 74 -17.43 -31.91 0.72
C LYS A 74 -16.85 -31.36 -0.58
N ALA A 75 -17.17 -31.98 -1.71
CA ALA A 75 -16.72 -31.53 -3.02
C ALA A 75 -17.29 -30.13 -3.36
N GLY A 76 -18.58 -29.91 -3.11
CA GLY A 76 -19.23 -28.62 -3.31
C GLY A 76 -18.63 -27.52 -2.44
N ALA A 77 -18.40 -27.79 -1.15
CA ALA A 77 -17.77 -26.86 -0.22
C ALA A 77 -16.32 -26.52 -0.63
N ALA A 78 -15.55 -27.51 -1.05
CA ALA A 78 -14.18 -27.31 -1.53
C ALA A 78 -14.12 -26.46 -2.79
N ILE A 79 -14.99 -26.71 -3.76
CA ILE A 79 -15.09 -25.93 -5.01
C ILE A 79 -15.53 -24.50 -4.70
N GLY A 80 -16.56 -24.32 -3.86
CA GLY A 80 -17.04 -23.00 -3.44
C GLY A 80 -15.95 -22.19 -2.70
N THR A 81 -15.21 -22.84 -1.82
CA THR A 81 -14.08 -22.22 -1.12
C THR A 81 -12.98 -21.82 -2.10
N GLY A 82 -12.65 -22.67 -3.05
CA GLY A 82 -11.66 -22.37 -4.08
C GLY A 82 -12.04 -21.16 -4.94
N ILE A 83 -13.28 -21.10 -5.40
CA ILE A 83 -13.80 -19.94 -6.15
C ILE A 83 -13.80 -18.67 -5.28
N GLY A 84 -14.27 -18.77 -4.04
CA GLY A 84 -14.27 -17.66 -3.11
C GLY A 84 -12.85 -17.12 -2.82
N ALA A 85 -11.90 -18.01 -2.61
CA ALA A 85 -10.49 -17.63 -2.42
C ALA A 85 -9.92 -16.93 -3.65
N MET A 86 -10.20 -17.44 -4.85
CA MET A 86 -9.78 -16.80 -6.11
C MET A 86 -10.36 -15.39 -6.25
N MET A 87 -11.64 -15.21 -5.93
CA MET A 87 -12.27 -13.89 -5.96
C MET A 87 -11.63 -12.91 -4.97
N ILE A 88 -11.35 -13.37 -3.77
CA ILE A 88 -10.66 -12.54 -2.74
C ILE A 88 -9.27 -12.15 -3.23
N ILE A 89 -8.50 -13.09 -3.76
CA ILE A 89 -7.16 -12.82 -4.31
C ILE A 89 -7.24 -11.82 -5.47
N PHE A 90 -8.21 -11.98 -6.36
CA PHE A 90 -8.41 -11.07 -7.49
C PHE A 90 -8.72 -9.63 -7.02
N ILE A 91 -9.63 -9.48 -6.05
CA ILE A 91 -9.96 -8.19 -5.46
C ILE A 91 -8.73 -7.61 -4.74
N TRP A 92 -7.99 -8.43 -4.02
CA TRP A 92 -6.77 -8.02 -3.32
C TRP A 92 -5.73 -7.48 -4.29
N VAL A 93 -5.39 -8.24 -5.34
CA VAL A 93 -4.41 -7.83 -6.36
C VAL A 93 -4.88 -6.56 -7.07
N ALA A 94 -6.14 -6.47 -7.47
CA ALA A 94 -6.69 -5.28 -8.10
C ALA A 94 -6.61 -4.05 -7.19
N GLY A 95 -6.97 -4.20 -5.92
CA GLY A 95 -6.85 -3.15 -4.91
C GLY A 95 -5.41 -2.71 -4.69
N ASP A 96 -4.49 -3.66 -4.60
CA ASP A 96 -3.06 -3.38 -4.42
C ASP A 96 -2.46 -2.63 -5.62
N VAL A 97 -2.83 -3.00 -6.84
CA VAL A 97 -2.38 -2.31 -8.06
C VAL A 97 -2.87 -0.87 -8.05
N ILE A 98 -4.15 -0.64 -7.76
CA ILE A 98 -4.74 0.71 -7.74
C ILE A 98 -4.10 1.56 -6.64
N LEU A 99 -4.06 1.06 -5.41
CA LEU A 99 -3.49 1.77 -4.27
C LEU A 99 -1.97 1.95 -4.41
N GLY A 100 -1.27 0.98 -4.98
CA GLY A 100 0.15 1.06 -5.28
C GLY A 100 0.46 2.15 -6.30
N LEU A 101 -0.30 2.24 -7.39
CA LEU A 101 -0.20 3.32 -8.38
C LEU A 101 -0.46 4.68 -7.74
N MET A 102 -1.52 4.80 -6.93
CA MET A 102 -1.81 6.05 -6.22
C MET A 102 -0.67 6.43 -5.26
N THR A 103 -0.08 5.46 -4.59
CA THR A 103 1.07 5.70 -3.71
C THR A 103 2.29 6.19 -4.49
N LEU A 104 2.54 5.64 -5.68
CA LEU A 104 3.63 6.07 -6.56
C LEU A 104 3.39 7.49 -7.10
N LEU A 105 2.17 7.78 -7.54
CA LEU A 105 1.79 9.10 -8.05
C LEU A 105 1.85 10.20 -6.99
N THR A 106 1.57 9.84 -5.73
CA THR A 106 1.63 10.78 -4.59
C THR A 106 2.98 10.76 -3.89
N ARG A 107 3.97 10.05 -4.46
CA ARG A 107 5.33 10.05 -3.92
C ARG A 107 5.90 11.47 -3.93
N ALA A 108 6.56 11.84 -2.83
CA ALA A 108 7.21 13.14 -2.74
C ALA A 108 8.22 13.29 -3.89
N LYS A 109 8.02 14.30 -4.71
CA LYS A 109 8.99 14.67 -5.73
C LYS A 109 10.20 15.31 -5.05
N LYS A 110 11.35 14.89 -5.48
CA LYS A 110 12.59 15.58 -5.13
C LYS A 110 12.62 16.97 -5.72
#